data_a2c9fc93dc4732085dee3ca7b1c8b7d5
#
_entry.id   a2c9fc93dc4732085dee3ca7b1c8b7d5
#
_cell.length_a   1.000
_cell.length_b   1.000
_cell.length_c   1.000
_cell.angle_alpha   90.00
_cell.angle_beta   90.00
_cell.angle_gamma   90.00
#
_symmetry.space_group_name_H-M   'P 1'
#
loop_
_entity.id
_entity.type
_entity.pdbx_description
1 polymer ?
#
loop_
_entity_poly.entity_id
_entity_poly.type
_entity_poly.pdbx_seq_one_letter_code
_entity_poly.pdbx_strand_id
1 'polypeptide(L)' 'HVVDPRTGRPPEGVLSVTVVGPDLGTADAYATAAFAMGTEGPAWTATLHEYDALTILADGRVLSTPGMARLRLD' A
#
# COMPACT_ATOMS: atom_id res chain seq x y z
N HIS A 1 1.74 -9.45 5.26
CA HIS A 1 2.68 -8.75 4.40
C HIS A 1 3.67 -9.70 3.76
N VAL A 2 4.41 -9.20 2.76
CA VAL A 2 5.34 -10.02 1.99
C VAL A 2 6.74 -9.86 2.54
N VAL A 3 7.47 -10.98 2.64
CA VAL A 3 8.82 -11.02 3.18
C VAL A 3 9.76 -11.45 2.06
N ASP A 4 10.93 -10.80 1.98
CA ASP A 4 11.95 -11.18 1.02
C ASP A 4 12.46 -12.59 1.36
N PRO A 5 12.30 -13.58 0.47
CA PRO A 5 12.69 -14.96 0.78
C PRO A 5 14.19 -15.14 1.00
N ARG A 6 15.00 -14.22 0.50
CA ARG A 6 16.46 -14.36 0.63
C ARG A 6 16.95 -13.89 2.00
N THR A 7 16.30 -12.90 2.59
CA THR A 7 16.76 -12.31 3.85
C THR A 7 15.85 -12.59 5.02
N GLY A 8 14.63 -13.06 4.78
CA GLY A 8 13.65 -13.24 5.82
C GLY A 8 13.08 -11.94 6.36
N ARG A 9 13.33 -10.83 5.67
CA ARG A 9 12.87 -9.51 6.09
C ARG A 9 11.97 -8.89 5.02
N PRO A 10 11.08 -7.95 5.39
CA PRO A 10 10.27 -7.25 4.40
C PRO A 10 11.15 -6.51 3.40
N PRO A 11 10.64 -6.28 2.17
CA PRO A 11 11.36 -5.42 1.23
C PRO A 11 11.67 -4.08 1.87
N GLU A 12 12.80 -3.50 1.47
CA GLU A 12 13.24 -2.24 2.03
C GLU A 12 12.23 -1.14 1.74
N GLY A 13 11.93 -0.35 2.75
CA GLY A 13 11.10 0.84 2.65
C GLY A 13 9.64 0.66 2.94
N VAL A 14 9.05 -0.52 2.74
CA VAL A 14 7.60 -0.73 2.90
C VAL A 14 7.32 -2.00 3.69
N LEU A 15 6.47 -1.89 4.73
CA LEU A 15 6.03 -3.04 5.51
C LEU A 15 4.73 -3.63 4.95
N SER A 16 3.78 -2.79 4.57
CA SER A 16 2.51 -3.28 4.08
C SER A 16 1.80 -2.24 3.23
N VAL A 17 0.92 -2.71 2.35
CA VAL A 17 0.04 -1.86 1.57
C VAL A 17 -1.36 -2.47 1.62
N THR A 18 -2.34 -1.63 1.94
CA THR A 18 -3.75 -2.00 1.91
C THR A 18 -4.45 -1.12 0.88
N VAL A 19 -5.21 -1.74 -0.02
CA VAL A 19 -5.97 -0.99 -1.03
C VAL A 19 -7.44 -1.36 -0.89
N VAL A 20 -8.31 -0.36 -0.96
CA VAL A 20 -9.76 -0.55 -0.94
C VAL A 20 -10.38 0.10 -2.16
N GLY A 21 -11.45 -0.46 -2.64
CA GLY A 21 -12.15 0.05 -3.80
C GLY A 21 -13.28 -0.88 -4.23
N PRO A 22 -13.94 -0.59 -5.36
CA PRO A 22 -15.17 -1.30 -5.74
C PRO A 22 -14.97 -2.76 -6.14
N ASP A 23 -13.76 -3.16 -6.55
CA ASP A 23 -13.50 -4.55 -6.93
C ASP A 23 -12.38 -5.14 -6.10
N LEU A 24 -12.70 -6.19 -5.33
CA LEU A 24 -11.75 -6.79 -4.39
C LEU A 24 -10.52 -7.37 -5.10
N GLY A 25 -10.73 -8.07 -6.21
CA GLY A 25 -9.63 -8.65 -6.97
C GLY A 25 -8.68 -7.60 -7.50
N THR A 26 -9.24 -6.50 -8.01
CA THR A 26 -8.42 -5.39 -8.49
C THR A 26 -7.68 -4.72 -7.34
N ALA A 27 -8.36 -4.55 -6.20
CA ALA A 27 -7.71 -3.96 -5.02
C ALA A 27 -6.52 -4.80 -4.57
N ASP A 28 -6.67 -6.14 -4.55
CA ASP A 28 -5.58 -7.04 -4.19
C ASP A 28 -4.42 -6.93 -5.17
N ALA A 29 -4.71 -6.87 -6.47
CA ALA A 29 -3.67 -6.74 -7.48
C ALA A 29 -2.93 -5.42 -7.34
N TYR A 30 -3.65 -4.33 -7.06
CA TYR A 30 -3.02 -3.03 -6.85
C TYR A 30 -2.16 -3.02 -5.58
N ALA A 31 -2.61 -3.66 -4.52
CA ALA A 31 -1.83 -3.74 -3.29
C ALA A 31 -0.52 -4.48 -3.53
N THR A 32 -0.56 -5.58 -4.27
CA THR A 32 0.62 -6.35 -4.62
C THR A 32 1.58 -5.53 -5.47
N ALA A 33 1.06 -4.84 -6.48
CA ALA A 33 1.89 -4.00 -7.35
C ALA A 33 2.54 -2.85 -6.57
N ALA A 34 1.75 -2.18 -5.74
CA ALA A 34 2.27 -1.06 -4.94
C ALA A 34 3.34 -1.53 -3.96
N PHE A 35 3.14 -2.70 -3.36
CA PHE A 35 4.13 -3.26 -2.44
C PHE A 35 5.45 -3.52 -3.19
N ALA A 36 5.36 -4.09 -4.38
CA ALA A 36 6.54 -4.38 -5.20
C ALA A 36 7.30 -3.12 -5.61
N MET A 37 6.58 -1.99 -5.73
CA MET A 37 7.21 -0.71 -6.07
C MET A 37 8.00 -0.10 -4.91
N GLY A 38 7.82 -0.62 -3.71
CA GLY A 38 8.51 -0.09 -2.55
C GLY A 38 8.09 1.35 -2.27
N THR A 39 9.06 2.23 -2.04
CA THR A 39 8.79 3.62 -1.66
C THR A 39 8.17 4.45 -2.78
N GLU A 40 8.13 3.94 -4.01
CA GLU A 40 7.44 4.63 -5.10
C GLU A 40 5.96 4.27 -5.18
N GLY A 41 5.54 3.25 -4.43
CA GLY A 41 4.16 2.81 -4.42
C GLY A 41 3.15 3.87 -4.01
N PRO A 42 3.40 4.63 -2.93
CA PRO A 42 2.44 5.66 -2.50
C PRO A 42 2.10 6.69 -3.59
N ALA A 43 3.10 7.15 -4.34
CA ALA A 43 2.84 8.10 -5.42
C ALA A 43 2.00 7.46 -6.51
N TRP A 44 2.24 6.20 -6.81
CA TRP A 44 1.46 5.48 -7.81
C TRP A 44 0.01 5.27 -7.35
N THR A 45 -0.20 4.85 -6.09
CA THR A 45 -1.55 4.62 -5.60
C THR A 45 -2.37 5.91 -5.58
N ALA A 46 -1.72 7.06 -5.45
CA ALA A 46 -2.43 8.34 -5.49
C ALA A 46 -3.02 8.64 -6.87
N THR A 47 -2.58 7.94 -7.93
CA THR A 47 -3.11 8.14 -9.27
C THR A 47 -4.31 7.25 -9.58
N LEU A 48 -4.64 6.30 -8.72
CA LEU A 48 -5.70 5.34 -8.99
C LEU A 48 -7.08 5.96 -8.83
N HIS A 49 -7.98 5.66 -9.77
CA HIS A 49 -9.37 6.10 -9.71
C HIS A 49 -10.20 5.12 -8.91
N GLU A 50 -11.00 5.65 -7.99
CA GLU A 50 -11.95 4.86 -7.19
C GLU A 50 -11.30 3.89 -6.20
N TYR A 51 -9.98 3.94 -6.06
CA TYR A 51 -9.26 3.12 -5.11
C TYR A 51 -8.45 4.01 -4.18
N ASP A 52 -8.41 3.62 -2.92
CA ASP A 52 -7.64 4.33 -1.92
C ASP A 52 -6.67 3.35 -1.27
N ALA A 53 -5.57 3.87 -0.74
CA ALA A 53 -4.51 3.03 -0.23
C ALA A 53 -3.94 3.57 1.07
N LEU A 54 -3.49 2.63 1.89
CA LEU A 54 -2.74 2.91 3.12
C LEU A 54 -1.44 2.14 3.03
N THR A 55 -0.33 2.86 3.13
CA THR A 55 1.00 2.27 3.08
C THR A 55 1.71 2.49 4.41
N ILE A 56 2.23 1.42 4.99
CA ILE A 56 3.03 1.51 6.20
C ILE A 56 4.48 1.31 5.80
N LEU A 57 5.30 2.32 6.09
CA LEU A 57 6.72 2.28 5.75
C LEU A 57 7.52 1.55 6.82
N ALA A 58 8.70 1.11 6.44
CA ALA A 58 9.58 0.37 7.35
C ALA A 58 9.93 1.16 8.60
N ASP A 59 9.94 2.48 8.53
CA ASP A 59 10.23 3.34 9.69
C ASP A 59 9.00 3.64 10.54
N GLY A 60 7.86 3.03 10.22
CA GLY A 60 6.63 3.21 10.98
C GLY A 60 5.71 4.31 10.49
N ARG A 61 6.15 5.12 9.52
CA ARG A 61 5.29 6.17 8.98
C ARG A 61 4.14 5.54 8.19
N VAL A 62 3.00 6.20 8.24
CA VAL A 62 1.80 5.76 7.53
C VAL A 62 1.43 6.80 6.49
N LEU A 63 1.34 6.37 5.24
CA LEU A 63 0.94 7.24 4.14
C LEU A 63 -0.40 6.77 3.62
N SER A 64 -1.32 7.71 3.40
CA SER A 64 -2.67 7.38 2.94
C SER A 64 -3.08 8.28 1.80
N THR A 65 -3.86 7.74 0.87
CA THR A 65 -4.58 8.60 -0.07
C THR A 65 -5.70 9.31 0.69
N PRO A 66 -6.24 10.43 0.16
CA PRO A 66 -7.25 11.21 0.90
C PRO A 66 -8.48 10.41 1.33
N GLY A 67 -9.00 9.53 0.47
CA GLY A 67 -10.17 8.73 0.82
C GLY A 67 -9.89 7.77 1.97
N MET A 68 -8.72 7.14 1.96
CA MET A 68 -8.33 6.23 3.03
C MET A 68 -8.11 6.98 4.33
N ALA A 69 -7.55 8.18 4.26
CA ALA A 69 -7.33 8.99 5.45
C ALA A 69 -8.66 9.33 6.14
N ARG A 70 -9.71 9.63 5.35
CA ARG A 70 -11.04 9.89 5.91
C ARG A 70 -11.61 8.66 6.61
N LEU A 71 -11.41 7.48 6.03
CA LEU A 71 -11.87 6.23 6.65
C LEU A 71 -11.16 5.98 7.98
N ARG A 72 -9.89 6.32 8.06
CA ARG A 72 -9.12 6.11 9.30
C ARG A 72 -9.57 7.00 10.45
N LEU A 73 -10.14 8.15 10.13
CA LEU A 73 -10.57 9.09 11.15
C LEU A 73 -11.87 8.65 11.83
N ASP A 74 -12.58 7.73 11.22
CA ASP A 74 -13.80 7.19 11.80
C ASP A 74 -13.48 6.10 12.80
#